data_46d99b2c28d01e046fe2888557a8aeab
#
_entry.id   46d99b2c28d01e046fe2888557a8aeab
#
_cell.length_a   1.000
_cell.length_b   1.000
_cell.length_c   1.000
_cell.angle_alpha   90.00
_cell.angle_beta   90.00
_cell.angle_gamma   90.00
#
_symmetry.space_group_name_H-M   'P 1'
#
loop_
_entity.id
_entity.type
_entity.pdbx_description
1 polymer ?
#
loop_
_entity_poly.entity_id
_entity_poly.type
_entity_poly.pdbx_seq_one_letter_code
_entity_poly.pdbx_strand_id
1 'polypeptide(L)'
;MKKKAQVLLYTRPGCHLCEEAKMEIAAAGCSDQYELEEINIDEDPALRELYGWEIPVVTINGVKAFKYRLTAAEFKRKLDRLGV
;
A
#
# COMPACT_ATOMS: atom_id res chain seq x y z
N MET A 1 19.66 13.42 -5.53
CA MET A 1 18.47 12.83 -6.13
C MET A 1 17.64 12.10 -5.07
N LYS A 2 16.35 12.36 -5.05
CA LYS A 2 15.46 11.64 -4.14
C LYS A 2 15.15 10.26 -4.71
N LYS A 3 15.29 9.25 -3.89
CA LYS A 3 14.86 7.91 -4.27
C LYS A 3 13.35 7.82 -4.14
N LYS A 4 12.72 7.10 -5.05
CA LYS A 4 11.29 6.84 -4.94
C LYS A 4 11.05 5.89 -3.76
N ALA A 5 9.92 6.09 -3.08
CA ALA A 5 9.52 5.18 -2.02
C ALA A 5 9.08 3.85 -2.62
N GLN A 6 9.36 2.76 -1.91
CA GLN A 6 8.87 1.43 -2.27
C GLN A 6 7.56 1.20 -1.54
N VAL A 7 6.46 1.17 -2.29
CA VAL A 7 5.13 0.96 -1.71
C VAL A 7 4.65 -0.43 -2.09
N LEU A 8 4.36 -1.24 -1.08
CA LEU A 8 3.82 -2.58 -1.29
C LEU A 8 2.37 -2.61 -0.82
N LEU A 9 1.50 -3.09 -1.69
CA LEU A 9 0.09 -3.29 -1.36
C LEU A 9 -0.17 -4.78 -1.27
N TYR A 10 -0.40 -5.26 -0.06
CA TYR A 10 -0.75 -6.66 0.17
C TYR A 10 -2.24 -6.85 -0.03
N THR A 11 -2.61 -7.72 -0.94
CA THR A 11 -3.98 -7.86 -1.41
C THR A 11 -4.28 -9.33 -1.74
N ARG A 12 -5.52 -9.61 -2.15
CA ARG A 12 -5.90 -10.91 -2.71
C ARG A 12 -7.00 -10.68 -3.75
N PRO A 13 -7.17 -11.63 -4.68
CA PRO A 13 -8.26 -11.53 -5.67
C PRO A 13 -9.62 -11.42 -4.99
N GLY A 14 -10.47 -10.56 -5.52
CA GLY A 14 -11.82 -10.37 -5.00
C GLY A 14 -11.92 -9.49 -3.77
N CYS A 15 -10.84 -8.86 -3.37
CA CYS A 15 -10.84 -7.97 -2.20
C CYS A 15 -11.33 -6.57 -2.62
N HIS A 16 -12.55 -6.24 -2.23
CA HIS A 16 -13.15 -4.96 -2.58
C HIS A 16 -12.41 -3.77 -1.94
N LEU A 17 -12.04 -3.90 -0.68
CA LEU A 17 -11.30 -2.85 0.02
C LEU A 17 -9.91 -2.64 -0.58
N CYS A 18 -9.30 -3.70 -1.10
CA CYS A 18 -8.00 -3.60 -1.76
C CYS A 18 -8.11 -2.78 -3.05
N GLU A 19 -9.20 -2.94 -3.80
CA GLU A 19 -9.44 -2.15 -5.00
C GLU A 19 -9.65 -0.69 -4.64
N GLU A 20 -10.39 -0.41 -3.57
CA GLU A 20 -10.58 0.96 -3.10
C GLU A 20 -9.25 1.58 -2.69
N ALA A 21 -8.39 0.81 -2.01
CA ALA A 21 -7.06 1.30 -1.61
C ALA A 21 -6.23 1.67 -2.82
N LYS A 22 -6.25 0.85 -3.88
CA LYS A 22 -5.54 1.16 -5.11
C LYS A 22 -6.02 2.46 -5.72
N MET A 23 -7.33 2.67 -5.74
CA MET A 23 -7.92 3.89 -6.29
C MET A 23 -7.48 5.12 -5.50
N GLU A 24 -7.45 5.01 -4.17
CA GLU A 24 -7.02 6.12 -3.32
C GLU A 24 -5.54 6.45 -3.53
N ILE A 25 -4.70 5.42 -3.64
CA ILE A 25 -3.27 5.63 -3.91
C ILE A 25 -3.08 6.36 -5.24
N ALA A 26 -3.79 5.93 -6.27
CA ALA A 26 -3.72 6.57 -7.58
C ALA A 26 -4.25 8.01 -7.52
N ALA A 27 -5.32 8.24 -6.77
CA ALA A 27 -5.95 9.56 -6.65
C ALA A 27 -5.07 10.56 -5.90
N ALA A 28 -4.08 10.09 -5.15
CA ALA A 28 -3.17 10.97 -4.42
C ALA A 28 -2.32 11.83 -5.37
N GLY A 29 -2.15 11.41 -6.62
CA GLY A 29 -1.47 12.22 -7.63
C GLY A 29 0.02 12.39 -7.42
N CYS A 30 0.65 11.45 -6.72
CA CYS A 30 2.08 11.53 -6.42
C CYS A 30 2.86 10.32 -6.98
N SER A 31 2.44 9.84 -8.14
CA SER A 31 3.02 8.63 -8.75
C SER A 31 4.51 8.76 -9.09
N ASP A 32 5.02 9.98 -9.17
CA ASP A 32 6.44 10.22 -9.40
C ASP A 32 7.29 10.08 -8.12
N GLN A 33 6.64 9.91 -6.97
CA GLN A 33 7.32 9.83 -5.67
C GLN A 33 7.46 8.40 -5.17
N TYR A 34 6.82 7.42 -5.81
CA TYR A 34 6.86 6.04 -5.34
C TYR A 34 6.76 5.05 -6.49
N GLU A 35 7.14 3.82 -6.19
CA GLU A 35 6.91 2.68 -7.05
C GLU A 35 5.98 1.74 -6.29
N LEU A 36 4.88 1.33 -6.91
CA LEU A 36 3.89 0.47 -6.30
C LEU A 36 4.00 -0.94 -6.83
N GLU A 37 4.02 -1.90 -5.91
CA GLU A 37 3.95 -3.31 -6.25
C GLU A 37 2.78 -3.93 -5.48
N GLU A 38 1.93 -4.67 -6.19
CA GLU A 38 0.86 -5.43 -5.56
C GLU A 38 1.33 -6.84 -5.26
N ILE A 39 1.05 -7.31 -4.07
CA ILE A 39 1.45 -8.65 -3.65
C ILE A 39 0.20 -9.44 -3.28
N ASN A 40 -0.02 -10.55 -4.01
CA ASN A 40 -1.13 -11.44 -3.72
C ASN A 40 -0.73 -12.35 -2.56
N ILE A 41 -1.33 -12.14 -1.39
CA ILE A 41 -0.97 -12.90 -0.19
C ILE A 41 -1.37 -14.37 -0.30
N ASP A 42 -2.29 -14.72 -1.20
CA ASP A 42 -2.69 -16.12 -1.38
C ASP A 42 -1.60 -16.96 -2.02
N GLU A 43 -0.59 -16.32 -2.61
CA GLU A 43 0.54 -17.02 -3.20
C GLU A 43 1.63 -17.36 -2.18
N ASP A 44 1.49 -16.88 -0.94
CA ASP A 44 2.49 -17.10 0.11
C ASP A 44 1.78 -17.37 1.44
N PRO A 45 1.83 -18.63 1.94
CA PRO A 45 1.16 -18.97 3.19
C PRO A 45 1.58 -18.13 4.38
N ALA A 46 2.86 -17.70 4.44
CA ALA A 46 3.32 -16.85 5.53
C ALA A 46 2.65 -15.48 5.50
N LEU A 47 2.49 -14.92 4.30
CA LEU A 47 1.81 -13.63 4.15
C LEU A 47 0.32 -13.74 4.47
N ARG A 48 -0.31 -14.85 4.08
CA ARG A 48 -1.71 -15.10 4.42
C ARG A 48 -1.92 -15.12 5.93
N GLU A 49 -1.03 -15.77 6.63
CA GLU A 49 -1.10 -15.85 8.08
C GLU A 49 -0.89 -14.47 8.71
N LEU A 50 0.07 -13.71 8.18
CA LEU A 50 0.45 -12.42 8.72
C LEU A 50 -0.59 -11.34 8.43
N TYR A 51 -1.13 -11.29 7.22
CA TYR A 51 -1.98 -10.18 6.76
C TYR A 51 -3.40 -10.58 6.37
N GLY A 52 -3.75 -11.86 6.39
CA GLY A 52 -5.04 -12.32 5.88
C GLY A 52 -6.28 -11.65 6.44
N TRP A 53 -6.19 -11.18 7.68
CA TRP A 53 -7.28 -10.50 8.36
C TRP A 53 -7.15 -8.99 8.34
N GLU A 54 -6.07 -8.47 7.76
CA GLU A 54 -5.77 -7.03 7.78
C GLU A 54 -5.73 -6.38 6.41
N ILE A 55 -5.86 -7.16 5.34
CA ILE A 55 -5.78 -6.60 3.99
C ILE A 55 -6.91 -5.60 3.72
N PRO A 56 -6.66 -4.55 2.94
CA PRO A 56 -5.36 -4.23 2.33
C PRO A 56 -4.35 -3.73 3.36
N VAL A 57 -3.11 -4.17 3.22
CA VAL A 57 -2.00 -3.66 4.03
C VAL A 57 -1.05 -2.94 3.09
N VAL A 58 -0.69 -1.72 3.46
CA VAL A 58 0.24 -0.91 2.67
C VAL A 58 1.49 -0.66 3.49
N THR A 59 2.63 -1.05 2.94
CA THR A 59 3.92 -0.72 3.55
C THR A 59 4.63 0.30 2.68
N ILE A 60 5.37 1.20 3.32
CA ILE A 60 6.18 2.20 2.63
C ILE A 60 7.60 2.03 3.13
N ASN A 61 8.52 1.69 2.23
CA ASN A 61 9.93 1.43 2.55
C ASN A 61 10.07 0.39 3.68
N GLY A 62 9.21 -0.64 3.64
CA GLY A 62 9.26 -1.74 4.59
C GLY A 62 8.54 -1.49 5.91
N VAL A 63 7.97 -0.30 6.10
CA VAL A 63 7.25 0.03 7.33
C VAL A 63 5.75 0.00 7.07
N LYS A 64 5.02 -0.73 7.90
CA LYS A 64 3.56 -0.82 7.79
C LYS A 64 2.95 0.56 8.02
N ALA A 65 2.28 1.08 7.01
CA ALA A 65 1.71 2.43 7.04
C ALA A 65 0.20 2.43 7.20
N PHE A 66 -0.49 1.49 6.55
CA PHE A 66 -1.95 1.44 6.57
C PHE A 66 -2.43 0.00 6.60
N LYS A 67 -3.60 -0.20 7.19
CA LYS A 67 -4.33 -1.47 7.10
C LYS A 67 -5.82 -1.18 6.98
N TYR A 68 -6.55 -2.06 6.32
CA TYR A 68 -7.98 -1.97 6.03
C TYR A 68 -8.33 -0.87 5.05
N ARG A 69 -8.07 0.38 5.38
CA ARG A 69 -8.46 1.53 4.55
C ARG A 69 -7.41 2.63 4.60
N LEU A 70 -7.38 3.43 3.56
CA LEU A 70 -6.60 4.66 3.52
C LEU A 70 -7.29 5.63 2.56
N THR A 71 -6.99 6.91 2.71
CA THR A 71 -7.46 7.93 1.78
C THR A 71 -6.27 8.49 1.02
N ALA A 72 -6.56 9.11 -0.14
CA ALA A 72 -5.52 9.76 -0.95
C ALA A 72 -4.75 10.80 -0.12
N ALA A 73 -5.47 11.59 0.68
CA ALA A 73 -4.84 12.62 1.52
C ALA A 73 -3.92 12.01 2.57
N GLU A 74 -4.36 10.93 3.21
CA GLU A 74 -3.54 10.24 4.20
C GLU A 74 -2.29 9.63 3.59
N PHE A 75 -2.42 9.04 2.39
CA PHE A 75 -1.30 8.46 1.70
C PHE A 75 -0.26 9.51 1.35
N LYS A 76 -0.70 10.62 0.77
CA LYS A 76 0.20 11.71 0.40
C LYS A 76 0.91 12.28 1.62
N ARG A 77 0.16 12.48 2.70
CA ARG A 77 0.72 13.01 3.96
C ARG A 77 1.79 12.08 4.51
N LYS A 78 1.55 10.77 4.42
CA LYS A 78 2.50 9.77 4.92
C LYS A 78 3.79 9.78 4.11
N LEU A 79 3.68 9.89 2.78
CA LEU A 79 4.86 10.01 1.93
C LEU A 79 5.66 11.25 2.28
N ASP A 80 4.99 12.39 2.45
CA ASP A 80 5.66 13.64 2.81
C ASP A 80 6.38 13.52 4.13
N ARG A 81 5.74 12.87 5.12
CA ARG A 81 6.32 12.69 6.45
C ARG A 81 7.56 11.82 6.42
N LEU A 82 7.61 10.85 5.51
CA LEU A 82 8.75 9.95 5.38
C LEU A 82 9.89 10.57 4.56
N GLY A 83 9.75 11.80 4.12
CA GLY A 83 10.80 12.52 3.42
C GLY A 83 10.99 12.09 1.98
N VAL A 84 9.94 11.61 1.38
CA VAL A 84 9.98 11.12 0.00
C VAL A 84 9.66 12.23 -0.98
#